data_f0c2b5f8b58748fc9c99e2db3f7b84dc
#
_entry.id   f0c2b5f8b58748fc9c99e2db3f7b84dc
#
_cell.length_a   1.000
_cell.length_b   1.000
_cell.length_c   1.000
_cell.angle_alpha   90.00
_cell.angle_beta   90.00
_cell.angle_gamma   90.00
#
_symmetry.space_group_name_H-M   'P 1'
#
loop_
_entity.id
_entity.type
_entity.pdbx_description
1 polymer ?
#
loop_
_entity_poly.entity_id
_entity_poly.type
_entity_poly.pdbx_seq_one_letter_code
_entity_poly.pdbx_strand_id
1 'polypeptide(L)'
;MAQEAGLAEFEQVRPRLFGIAYRMMGTASDADDVVQDTWLRWSRTDRSAVRDPGAFLATTATRLAINALTSARATRETYIGPWLPEPVSTTDDPALGAERAEALEMAVVRLLERLAPKERAAYVLREAFDYPYRDIAELLDTSEANARQLVRRARDHIAVERAVPADPDQQAQILGAFLTAAQSGDLAALESVLTAQVTAVSDGGGVVSAARVPIIGRAKVARFVLGTLEKFAAGAYSTLVEVNGSPAVITIRDGRPDTVLSFDIGADGINTLLFVRNPDKLHAVAALSSSISPDEAVRW
;
A
#
# COMPACT_ATOMS: atom_id res chain seq x y z
N MET A 1 18.71 9.57 -31.41
CA MET A 1 19.89 9.82 -30.56
C MET A 1 19.50 10.64 -29.30
N ALA A 2 19.23 11.97 -29.35
CA ALA A 2 18.92 12.75 -28.13
C ALA A 2 17.61 12.34 -27.44
N GLN A 3 16.59 11.93 -28.17
CA GLN A 3 15.31 11.49 -27.63
C GLN A 3 15.41 10.08 -27.04
N GLU A 4 16.17 9.19 -27.67
CA GLU A 4 16.45 7.84 -27.18
C GLU A 4 17.26 7.86 -25.87
N ALA A 5 18.26 8.74 -25.76
CA ALA A 5 19.01 8.92 -24.52
C ALA A 5 18.11 9.39 -23.38
N GLY A 6 17.18 10.33 -23.62
CA GLY A 6 16.23 10.77 -22.60
C GLY A 6 15.21 9.73 -22.19
N LEU A 7 14.84 8.81 -23.09
CA LEU A 7 13.99 7.67 -22.76
C LEU A 7 14.75 6.68 -21.88
N ALA A 8 16.01 6.36 -22.22
CA ALA A 8 16.82 5.44 -21.42
C ALA A 8 17.06 5.97 -19.99
N GLU A 9 17.36 7.26 -19.83
CA GLU A 9 17.50 7.91 -18.52
C GLU A 9 16.21 7.84 -17.69
N PHE A 10 15.06 8.04 -18.33
CA PHE A 10 13.77 7.95 -17.66
C PHE A 10 13.42 6.50 -17.26
N GLU A 11 13.56 5.53 -18.17
CA GLU A 11 13.26 4.13 -17.91
C GLU A 11 14.12 3.55 -16.77
N GLN A 12 15.37 3.99 -16.65
CA GLN A 12 16.25 3.57 -15.55
C GLN A 12 15.70 3.96 -14.17
N VAL A 13 15.03 5.08 -14.05
CA VAL A 13 14.50 5.59 -12.76
C VAL A 13 12.99 5.41 -12.62
N ARG A 14 12.30 4.96 -13.67
CA ARG A 14 10.84 4.81 -13.71
C ARG A 14 10.28 4.00 -12.52
N PRO A 15 10.87 2.85 -12.12
CA PRO A 15 10.37 2.10 -10.96
C PRO A 15 10.43 2.93 -9.67
N ARG A 16 11.50 3.68 -9.47
CA ARG A 16 11.66 4.59 -8.33
C ARG A 16 10.62 5.72 -8.34
N LEU A 17 10.36 6.33 -9.52
CA LEU A 17 9.34 7.36 -9.67
C LEU A 17 7.95 6.81 -9.34
N PHE A 18 7.63 5.61 -9.81
CA PHE A 18 6.39 4.92 -9.47
C PHE A 18 6.30 4.65 -7.96
N GLY A 19 7.37 4.15 -7.35
CA GLY A 19 7.43 3.91 -5.91
C GLY A 19 7.18 5.17 -5.06
N ILE A 20 7.74 6.32 -5.45
CA ILE A 20 7.47 7.63 -4.84
C ILE A 20 5.99 8.00 -5.04
N ALA A 21 5.52 7.97 -6.29
CA ALA A 21 4.17 8.36 -6.65
C ALA A 21 3.11 7.48 -5.95
N TYR A 22 3.29 6.17 -5.94
CA TYR A 22 2.37 5.25 -5.29
C TYR A 22 2.28 5.49 -3.77
N ARG A 23 3.40 5.68 -3.07
CA ARG A 23 3.38 6.01 -1.65
C ARG A 23 2.77 7.39 -1.35
N MET A 24 2.81 8.27 -2.33
CA MET A 24 2.13 9.57 -2.28
C MET A 24 0.64 9.47 -2.57
N MET A 25 0.22 8.72 -3.57
CA MET A 25 -1.16 8.69 -4.07
C MET A 25 -2.00 7.58 -3.43
N GLY A 26 -1.40 6.42 -3.13
CA GLY A 26 -2.06 5.25 -2.56
C GLY A 26 -2.85 4.43 -3.59
N THR A 27 -2.81 4.79 -4.87
CA THR A 27 -3.37 4.01 -5.97
C THR A 27 -2.34 3.84 -7.07
N ALA A 28 -2.36 2.71 -7.77
CA ALA A 28 -1.45 2.43 -8.87
C ALA A 28 -1.77 3.33 -10.07
N SER A 29 -3.06 3.53 -10.36
CA SER A 29 -3.49 4.38 -11.49
C SER A 29 -3.04 5.84 -11.33
N ASP A 30 -3.25 6.46 -10.15
CA ASP A 30 -2.79 7.83 -9.91
C ASP A 30 -1.25 7.92 -9.94
N ALA A 31 -0.56 6.85 -9.49
CA ALA A 31 0.90 6.79 -9.54
C ALA A 31 1.41 6.73 -11.00
N ASP A 32 0.78 5.92 -11.85
CA ASP A 32 1.09 5.86 -13.27
C ASP A 32 0.84 7.20 -13.97
N ASP A 33 -0.25 7.90 -13.64
CA ASP A 33 -0.53 9.24 -14.17
C ASP A 33 0.59 10.24 -13.79
N VAL A 34 1.04 10.22 -12.53
CA VAL A 34 2.18 11.05 -12.09
C VAL A 34 3.47 10.70 -12.84
N VAL A 35 3.74 9.42 -13.06
CA VAL A 35 4.90 8.95 -13.82
C VAL A 35 4.81 9.39 -15.28
N GLN A 36 3.63 9.26 -15.90
CA GLN A 36 3.39 9.70 -17.28
C GLN A 36 3.56 11.22 -17.43
N ASP A 37 3.00 12.00 -16.52
CA ASP A 37 3.16 13.47 -16.50
C ASP A 37 4.63 13.87 -16.29
N THR A 38 5.37 13.10 -15.49
CA THR A 38 6.81 13.29 -15.30
C THR A 38 7.56 13.07 -16.62
N TRP A 39 7.22 12.00 -17.36
CA TRP A 39 7.77 11.76 -18.69
C TRP A 39 7.45 12.88 -19.67
N LEU A 40 6.21 13.35 -19.72
CA LEU A 40 5.81 14.44 -20.61
C LEU A 40 6.59 15.73 -20.34
N ARG A 41 6.90 16.03 -19.08
CA ARG A 41 7.76 17.18 -18.72
C ARG A 41 9.20 16.93 -19.11
N TRP A 42 9.74 15.74 -18.83
CA TRP A 42 11.10 15.36 -19.19
C TRP A 42 11.35 15.43 -20.69
N SER A 43 10.42 14.92 -21.50
CA SER A 43 10.52 14.92 -22.94
C SER A 43 10.61 16.32 -23.58
N ARG A 44 10.11 17.36 -22.84
CA ARG A 44 10.12 18.77 -23.26
C ARG A 44 11.24 19.58 -22.62
N THR A 45 12.00 19.00 -21.68
CA THR A 45 13.06 19.69 -20.94
C THR A 45 14.33 19.77 -21.78
N ASP A 46 15.00 20.92 -21.75
CA ASP A 46 16.38 21.04 -22.24
C ASP A 46 17.33 20.31 -21.28
N ARG A 47 17.68 19.10 -21.64
CA ARG A 47 18.51 18.22 -20.81
C ARG A 47 19.95 18.69 -20.67
N SER A 48 20.43 19.56 -21.56
CA SER A 48 21.81 20.12 -21.45
C SER A 48 22.01 20.95 -20.20
N ALA A 49 20.91 21.49 -19.63
CA ALA A 49 20.90 22.25 -18.38
C ALA A 49 20.72 21.36 -17.12
N VAL A 50 20.42 20.07 -17.29
CA VAL A 50 20.15 19.14 -16.16
C VAL A 50 21.43 18.38 -15.81
N ARG A 51 21.97 18.61 -14.62
CA ARG A 51 23.17 17.93 -14.12
C ARG A 51 22.93 16.50 -13.68
N ASP A 52 21.80 16.28 -13.04
CA ASP A 52 21.38 14.96 -12.51
C ASP A 52 19.95 14.66 -12.96
N PRO A 53 19.77 13.84 -14.03
CA PRO A 53 18.48 13.44 -14.54
C PRO A 53 17.61 12.73 -13.48
N GLY A 54 18.20 11.85 -12.67
CA GLY A 54 17.47 11.10 -11.64
C GLY A 54 16.89 12.02 -10.56
N ALA A 55 17.69 12.95 -10.03
CA ALA A 55 17.22 13.92 -9.06
C ALA A 55 16.17 14.88 -9.63
N PHE A 56 16.33 15.32 -10.88
CA PHE A 56 15.35 16.14 -11.58
C PHE A 56 14.00 15.44 -11.74
N LEU A 57 14.04 14.18 -12.17
CA LEU A 57 12.84 13.36 -12.40
C LEU A 57 12.11 13.06 -11.07
N ALA A 58 12.84 12.69 -10.02
CA ALA A 58 12.27 12.45 -8.70
C ALA A 58 11.63 13.74 -8.12
N THR A 59 12.30 14.89 -8.29
CA THR A 59 11.75 16.19 -7.89
C THR A 59 10.45 16.49 -8.65
N THR A 60 10.45 16.26 -9.95
CA THR A 60 9.28 16.50 -10.81
C THR A 60 8.11 15.61 -10.39
N ALA A 61 8.34 14.30 -10.23
CA ALA A 61 7.31 13.34 -9.79
C ALA A 61 6.74 13.71 -8.42
N THR A 62 7.60 14.05 -7.45
CA THR A 62 7.16 14.42 -6.10
C THR A 62 6.30 15.69 -6.10
N ARG A 63 6.70 16.71 -6.85
CA ARG A 63 5.91 17.95 -6.97
C ARG A 63 4.56 17.73 -7.65
N LEU A 64 4.52 16.89 -8.68
CA LEU A 64 3.28 16.47 -9.31
C LEU A 64 2.37 15.74 -8.34
N ALA A 65 2.89 14.78 -7.60
CA ALA A 65 2.15 14.02 -6.60
C ALA A 65 1.59 14.93 -5.48
N ILE A 66 2.39 15.91 -4.97
CA ILE A 66 1.91 16.88 -3.99
C ILE A 66 0.72 17.69 -4.52
N ASN A 67 0.78 18.12 -5.78
CA ASN A 67 -0.30 18.88 -6.41
C ASN A 67 -1.56 18.00 -6.62
N ALA A 68 -1.38 16.77 -7.08
CA ALA A 68 -2.46 15.81 -7.30
C ALA A 68 -3.18 15.43 -6.00
N LEU A 69 -2.47 15.35 -4.86
CA LEU A 69 -3.04 15.01 -3.55
C LEU A 69 -4.17 15.95 -3.12
N THR A 70 -4.14 17.20 -3.53
CA THR A 70 -5.22 18.14 -3.20
C THR A 70 -6.54 17.73 -3.85
N SER A 71 -6.50 17.31 -5.11
CA SER A 71 -7.68 16.82 -5.85
C SER A 71 -8.11 15.44 -5.37
N ALA A 72 -7.16 14.52 -5.15
CA ALA A 72 -7.43 13.18 -4.63
C ALA A 72 -8.10 13.23 -3.24
N ARG A 73 -7.69 14.15 -2.38
CA ARG A 73 -8.28 14.33 -1.05
C ARG A 73 -9.76 14.73 -1.13
N ALA A 74 -10.12 15.65 -2.02
CA ALA A 74 -11.50 16.05 -2.25
C ALA A 74 -12.37 14.86 -2.73
N THR A 75 -11.83 14.02 -3.61
CA THR A 75 -12.51 12.80 -4.09
C THR A 75 -12.74 11.80 -2.96
N ARG A 76 -11.77 11.65 -2.04
CA ARG A 76 -11.88 10.74 -0.89
C ARG A 76 -12.88 11.21 0.18
N GLU A 77 -13.12 12.51 0.31
CA GLU A 77 -14.13 13.04 1.23
C GLU A 77 -15.57 12.62 0.84
N THR A 78 -15.80 12.30 -0.43
CA THR A 78 -17.09 11.82 -0.95
C THR A 78 -17.16 10.30 -1.11
N TYR A 79 -16.08 9.57 -0.74
CA TYR A 79 -15.98 8.13 -0.91
C TYR A 79 -16.92 7.37 0.02
N ILE A 80 -17.58 6.33 -0.49
CA ILE A 80 -18.55 5.54 0.29
C ILE A 80 -17.84 4.48 1.12
N GLY A 81 -17.85 4.66 2.43
CA GLY A 81 -17.17 3.75 3.38
C GLY A 81 -15.69 4.06 3.57
N PRO A 82 -14.95 3.20 4.28
CA PRO A 82 -13.52 3.36 4.47
C PRO A 82 -12.77 3.26 3.15
N TRP A 83 -11.90 4.20 2.87
CA TRP A 83 -10.98 4.13 1.76
C TRP A 83 -9.70 3.38 2.18
N LEU A 84 -9.26 2.42 1.38
CA LEU A 84 -7.98 1.73 1.54
C LEU A 84 -7.12 1.98 0.30
N PRO A 85 -5.77 1.95 0.43
CA PRO A 85 -4.88 1.96 -0.73
C PRO A 85 -5.17 0.82 -1.70
N GLU A 86 -4.79 0.98 -2.95
CA GLU A 86 -4.85 -0.08 -3.94
C GLU A 86 -3.72 -1.10 -3.67
N PRO A 87 -4.01 -2.41 -3.57
CA PRO A 87 -2.98 -3.42 -3.41
C PRO A 87 -2.15 -3.55 -4.68
N VAL A 88 -0.83 -3.60 -4.56
CA VAL A 88 0.10 -3.79 -5.68
C VAL A 88 0.95 -5.05 -5.48
N SER A 89 1.10 -5.84 -6.54
CA SER A 89 2.02 -6.98 -6.54
C SER A 89 3.47 -6.47 -6.44
N THR A 90 4.24 -7.08 -5.54
CA THR A 90 5.68 -6.82 -5.43
C THR A 90 6.52 -8.00 -5.92
N THR A 91 5.88 -9.13 -6.21
CA THR A 91 6.53 -10.32 -6.75
C THR A 91 7.07 -10.10 -8.16
N ASP A 92 6.34 -9.33 -8.99
CA ASP A 92 6.66 -9.12 -10.39
C ASP A 92 7.61 -7.92 -10.64
N ASP A 93 7.82 -7.06 -9.64
CA ASP A 93 8.74 -5.92 -9.73
C ASP A 93 9.66 -5.85 -8.50
N PRO A 94 10.82 -6.54 -8.56
CA PRO A 94 11.80 -6.51 -7.49
C PRO A 94 12.32 -5.12 -7.15
N ALA A 95 12.23 -4.16 -8.07
CA ALA A 95 12.65 -2.78 -7.82
C ALA A 95 11.68 -2.05 -6.89
N LEU A 96 10.39 -2.37 -6.92
CA LEU A 96 9.41 -1.87 -5.95
C LEU A 96 9.67 -2.43 -4.54
N GLY A 97 10.11 -3.69 -4.44
CA GLY A 97 10.41 -4.37 -3.17
C GLY A 97 11.77 -4.01 -2.58
N ALA A 98 12.77 -3.66 -3.42
CA ALA A 98 14.16 -3.44 -2.97
C ALA A 98 14.36 -2.15 -2.16
N GLU A 99 13.51 -1.14 -2.33
CA GLU A 99 13.60 0.15 -1.63
C GLU A 99 12.73 0.14 -0.36
N ARG A 100 13.27 -0.37 0.76
CA ARG A 100 12.64 -0.46 2.09
C ARG A 100 11.17 -0.88 2.04
N ALA A 101 10.94 -2.18 1.96
CA ALA A 101 9.62 -2.83 1.90
C ALA A 101 8.64 -2.33 2.97
N GLU A 102 9.11 -2.03 4.19
CA GLU A 102 8.28 -1.51 5.29
C GLU A 102 7.48 -0.25 4.94
N ALA A 103 8.04 0.65 4.12
CA ALA A 103 7.33 1.87 3.72
C ALA A 103 6.30 1.62 2.61
N LEU A 104 6.24 0.40 2.06
CA LEU A 104 5.27 -0.03 1.05
C LEU A 104 4.08 -0.77 1.68
N GLU A 105 4.23 -1.28 2.91
CA GLU A 105 3.17 -2.01 3.59
C GLU A 105 1.83 -1.27 3.54
N MET A 106 0.76 -1.99 3.23
CA MET A 106 -0.60 -1.45 3.10
C MET A 106 -1.02 -0.64 4.34
N ALA A 107 -0.66 -1.12 5.53
CA ALA A 107 -0.93 -0.42 6.79
C ALA A 107 -0.24 0.95 6.85
N VAL A 108 1.03 1.02 6.43
CA VAL A 108 1.80 2.28 6.39
C VAL A 108 1.23 3.23 5.34
N VAL A 109 0.99 2.76 4.10
CA VAL A 109 0.43 3.59 3.02
C VAL A 109 -0.92 4.18 3.45
N ARG A 110 -1.76 3.40 4.15
CA ARG A 110 -3.02 3.89 4.73
C ARG A 110 -2.80 5.00 5.76
N LEU A 111 -1.78 4.90 6.63
CA LEU A 111 -1.48 5.93 7.62
C LEU A 111 -0.94 7.21 6.97
N LEU A 112 -0.19 7.08 5.87
CA LEU A 112 0.29 8.22 5.09
C LEU A 112 -0.85 9.12 4.57
N GLU A 113 -2.07 8.57 4.38
CA GLU A 113 -3.24 9.34 3.94
C GLU A 113 -3.64 10.46 4.91
N ARG A 114 -3.29 10.34 6.18
CA ARG A 114 -3.62 11.31 7.22
C ARG A 114 -2.63 12.48 7.30
N LEU A 115 -1.47 12.33 6.66
CA LEU A 115 -0.43 13.35 6.66
C LEU A 115 -0.78 14.49 5.70
N ALA A 116 -0.31 15.71 6.03
CA ALA A 116 -0.32 16.80 5.07
C ALA A 116 0.61 16.45 3.87
N PRO A 117 0.29 16.93 2.64
CA PRO A 117 1.05 16.54 1.44
C PRO A 117 2.57 16.70 1.55
N LYS A 118 3.06 17.81 2.12
CA LYS A 118 4.50 18.03 2.33
C LYS A 118 5.10 17.13 3.43
N GLU A 119 4.34 16.80 4.47
CA GLU A 119 4.78 15.85 5.51
C GLU A 119 4.90 14.44 4.93
N ARG A 120 3.89 14.03 4.15
CA ARG A 120 3.90 12.74 3.45
C ARG A 120 5.09 12.64 2.50
N ALA A 121 5.33 13.67 1.66
CA ALA A 121 6.46 13.70 0.76
C ALA A 121 7.81 13.62 1.49
N ALA A 122 8.00 14.41 2.57
CA ALA A 122 9.23 14.39 3.35
C ALA A 122 9.47 13.01 3.98
N TYR A 123 8.42 12.38 4.52
CA TYR A 123 8.49 11.04 5.10
C TYR A 123 8.84 9.99 4.04
N VAL A 124 8.13 9.96 2.92
CA VAL A 124 8.35 9.01 1.82
C VAL A 124 9.78 9.11 1.30
N LEU A 125 10.25 10.31 1.00
CA LEU A 125 11.60 10.54 0.50
C LEU A 125 12.67 10.09 1.50
N ARG A 126 12.44 10.34 2.81
CA ARG A 126 13.41 9.97 3.85
C ARG A 126 13.39 8.49 4.17
N GLU A 127 12.20 7.92 4.43
CA GLU A 127 12.08 6.56 4.97
C GLU A 127 12.14 5.48 3.88
N ALA A 128 11.54 5.74 2.71
CA ALA A 128 11.53 4.76 1.64
C ALA A 128 12.74 4.88 0.70
N PHE A 129 13.27 6.09 0.50
CA PHE A 129 14.29 6.35 -0.52
C PHE A 129 15.60 6.92 0.01
N ASP A 130 15.71 7.10 1.32
CA ASP A 130 16.92 7.55 2.04
C ASP A 130 17.52 8.87 1.58
N TYR A 131 16.66 9.79 1.07
CA TYR A 131 17.12 11.11 0.69
C TYR A 131 17.71 11.87 1.88
N PRO A 132 18.86 12.55 1.73
CA PRO A 132 19.37 13.43 2.76
C PRO A 132 18.44 14.65 2.96
N TYR A 133 18.37 15.17 4.18
CA TYR A 133 17.47 16.28 4.51
C TYR A 133 17.70 17.53 3.66
N ARG A 134 18.94 17.78 3.24
CA ARG A 134 19.28 18.86 2.33
C ARG A 134 18.52 18.73 1.00
N ASP A 135 18.51 17.53 0.42
CA ASP A 135 17.89 17.26 -0.87
C ASP A 135 16.34 17.29 -0.75
N ILE A 136 15.81 16.80 0.38
CA ILE A 136 14.38 16.95 0.70
C ILE A 136 13.99 18.43 0.81
N ALA A 137 14.83 19.24 1.45
CA ALA A 137 14.58 20.67 1.61
C ALA A 137 14.53 21.40 0.27
N GLU A 138 15.48 21.12 -0.63
CA GLU A 138 15.51 21.67 -1.99
C GLU A 138 14.28 21.23 -2.80
N LEU A 139 13.92 19.95 -2.72
CA LEU A 139 12.79 19.37 -3.45
C LEU A 139 11.44 19.98 -3.01
N LEU A 140 11.27 20.20 -1.69
CA LEU A 140 10.04 20.73 -1.10
C LEU A 140 10.01 22.26 -1.02
N ASP A 141 11.05 22.96 -1.51
CA ASP A 141 11.23 24.40 -1.41
C ASP A 141 11.09 24.86 0.05
N THR A 142 12.01 24.41 0.90
CA THR A 142 12.00 24.69 2.33
C THR A 142 13.42 24.66 2.92
N SER A 143 13.57 24.97 4.21
CA SER A 143 14.85 24.82 4.91
C SER A 143 15.10 23.38 5.35
N GLU A 144 16.37 23.00 5.49
CA GLU A 144 16.74 21.66 6.02
C GLU A 144 16.19 21.44 7.44
N ALA A 145 16.15 22.47 8.27
CA ALA A 145 15.54 22.40 9.60
C ALA A 145 14.05 22.07 9.52
N ASN A 146 13.32 22.68 8.58
CA ASN A 146 11.90 22.38 8.38
C ASN A 146 11.68 20.98 7.75
N ALA A 147 12.56 20.53 6.84
CA ALA A 147 12.51 19.17 6.31
C ALA A 147 12.65 18.12 7.44
N ARG A 148 13.59 18.30 8.39
CA ARG A 148 13.71 17.45 9.58
C ARG A 148 12.44 17.47 10.43
N GLN A 149 11.83 18.64 10.62
CA GLN A 149 10.60 18.79 11.40
C GLN A 149 9.40 18.11 10.72
N LEU A 150 9.29 18.19 9.38
CA LEU A 150 8.26 17.48 8.61
C LEU A 150 8.36 15.97 8.79
N VAL A 151 9.56 15.40 8.62
CA VAL A 151 9.79 13.95 8.82
C VAL A 151 9.50 13.54 10.27
N ARG A 152 9.95 14.32 11.25
CA ARG A 152 9.68 14.03 12.67
C ARG A 152 8.17 13.97 12.95
N ARG A 153 7.41 14.99 12.54
CA ARG A 153 5.96 15.02 12.75
C ARG A 153 5.28 13.84 12.08
N ALA A 154 5.68 13.49 10.84
CA ALA A 154 5.15 12.35 10.14
C ALA A 154 5.43 11.03 10.89
N ARG A 155 6.65 10.84 11.40
CA ARG A 155 7.00 9.67 12.23
C ARG A 155 6.15 9.61 13.51
N ASP A 156 5.99 10.73 14.19
CA ASP A 156 5.19 10.80 15.43
C ASP A 156 3.72 10.42 15.15
N HIS A 157 3.14 10.90 14.03
CA HIS A 157 1.77 10.56 13.64
C HIS A 157 1.62 9.06 13.31
N ILE A 158 2.60 8.49 12.58
CA ILE A 158 2.56 7.06 12.19
C ILE A 158 2.78 6.17 13.41
N ALA A 159 3.72 6.52 14.29
CA ALA A 159 4.07 5.72 15.47
C ALA A 159 2.92 5.55 16.46
N VAL A 160 2.00 6.51 16.54
CA VAL A 160 0.82 6.42 17.44
C VAL A 160 -0.12 5.27 17.05
N GLU A 161 -0.17 4.92 15.76
CA GLU A 161 -1.14 3.93 15.25
C GLU A 161 -0.49 2.64 14.73
N ARG A 162 0.83 2.65 14.53
CA ARG A 162 1.57 1.48 14.07
C ARG A 162 2.05 0.66 15.27
N ALA A 163 1.72 -0.62 15.28
CA ALA A 163 2.34 -1.56 16.20
C ALA A 163 3.84 -1.70 15.91
N VAL A 164 4.61 -2.09 16.92
CA VAL A 164 5.99 -2.54 16.70
C VAL A 164 5.91 -3.82 15.87
N PRO A 165 6.49 -3.87 14.66
CA PRO A 165 6.42 -5.05 13.81
C PRO A 165 7.00 -6.27 14.54
N ALA A 166 6.38 -7.43 14.35
CA ALA A 166 6.98 -8.70 14.74
C ALA A 166 8.15 -9.04 13.81
N ASP A 167 9.08 -9.86 14.26
CA ASP A 167 10.09 -10.41 13.37
C ASP A 167 9.44 -11.33 12.29
N PRO A 168 10.11 -11.59 11.16
CA PRO A 168 9.53 -12.36 10.05
C PRO A 168 9.04 -13.75 10.43
N ASP A 169 9.76 -14.47 11.31
CA ASP A 169 9.38 -15.82 11.73
C ASP A 169 8.12 -15.77 12.60
N GLN A 170 8.05 -14.79 13.50
CA GLN A 170 6.88 -14.56 14.34
C GLN A 170 5.66 -14.11 13.51
N GLN A 171 5.87 -13.25 12.49
CA GLN A 171 4.80 -12.87 11.55
C GLN A 171 4.25 -14.10 10.82
N ALA A 172 5.12 -14.98 10.32
CA ALA A 172 4.72 -16.21 9.63
C ALA A 172 3.93 -17.15 10.56
N GLN A 173 4.35 -17.29 11.82
CA GLN A 173 3.67 -18.11 12.83
C GLN A 173 2.26 -17.56 13.14
N ILE A 174 2.13 -16.27 13.40
CA ILE A 174 0.85 -15.62 13.71
C ILE A 174 -0.10 -15.72 12.51
N LEU A 175 0.41 -15.47 11.30
CA LEU A 175 -0.39 -15.59 10.07
C LEU A 175 -0.83 -17.04 9.83
N GLY A 176 0.06 -18.01 10.01
CA GLY A 176 -0.26 -19.43 9.88
C GLY A 176 -1.35 -19.87 10.87
N ALA A 177 -1.25 -19.44 12.13
CA ALA A 177 -2.26 -19.71 13.13
C ALA A 177 -3.61 -19.06 12.81
N PHE A 178 -3.60 -17.82 12.31
CA PHE A 178 -4.81 -17.14 11.84
C PHE A 178 -5.50 -17.91 10.71
N LEU A 179 -4.74 -18.33 9.68
CA LEU A 179 -5.27 -19.06 8.54
C LEU A 179 -5.87 -20.41 8.97
N THR A 180 -5.16 -21.15 9.82
CA THR A 180 -5.64 -22.44 10.36
C THR A 180 -6.94 -22.27 11.14
N ALA A 181 -7.01 -21.28 12.04
CA ALA A 181 -8.20 -20.99 12.82
C ALA A 181 -9.38 -20.55 11.96
N ALA A 182 -9.13 -19.73 10.95
CA ALA A 182 -10.13 -19.27 10.00
C ALA A 182 -10.71 -20.43 9.16
N GLN A 183 -9.84 -21.35 8.69
CA GLN A 183 -10.23 -22.53 7.93
C GLN A 183 -11.06 -23.52 8.75
N SER A 184 -10.68 -23.74 10.01
CA SER A 184 -11.42 -24.66 10.89
C SER A 184 -12.69 -24.06 11.48
N GLY A 185 -12.94 -22.75 11.28
CA GLY A 185 -14.05 -22.04 11.93
C GLY A 185 -13.88 -21.92 13.46
N ASP A 186 -12.65 -22.09 13.97
CA ASP A 186 -12.38 -22.03 15.41
C ASP A 186 -12.31 -20.56 15.88
N LEU A 187 -13.43 -20.09 16.43
CA LEU A 187 -13.56 -18.73 16.96
C LEU A 187 -12.55 -18.44 18.07
N ALA A 188 -12.31 -19.39 18.98
CA ALA A 188 -11.42 -19.18 20.13
C ALA A 188 -9.95 -19.10 19.67
N ALA A 189 -9.53 -19.99 18.76
CA ALA A 189 -8.21 -19.94 18.17
C ALA A 189 -8.01 -18.65 17.36
N LEU A 190 -9.03 -18.21 16.60
CA LEU A 190 -8.97 -16.95 15.88
C LEU A 190 -8.84 -15.74 16.82
N GLU A 191 -9.61 -15.72 17.89
CA GLU A 191 -9.50 -14.66 18.92
C GLU A 191 -8.10 -14.62 19.56
N SER A 192 -7.43 -15.76 19.73
CA SER A 192 -6.14 -15.85 20.41
C SER A 192 -4.99 -15.16 19.64
N VAL A 193 -5.07 -15.08 18.33
CA VAL A 193 -4.05 -14.44 17.46
C VAL A 193 -4.32 -12.96 17.17
N LEU A 194 -5.48 -12.44 17.61
CA LEU A 194 -5.87 -11.05 17.46
C LEU A 194 -5.55 -10.25 18.71
N THR A 195 -5.05 -9.03 18.57
CA THR A 195 -4.87 -8.13 19.72
C THR A 195 -6.22 -7.69 20.31
N ALA A 196 -6.23 -7.21 21.54
CA ALA A 196 -7.47 -6.77 22.21
C ALA A 196 -8.19 -5.65 21.45
N GLN A 197 -7.43 -4.75 20.81
CA GLN A 197 -7.93 -3.59 20.07
C GLN A 197 -7.87 -3.77 18.56
N VAL A 198 -7.75 -5.00 18.06
CA VAL A 198 -7.70 -5.28 16.63
C VAL A 198 -8.81 -4.57 15.87
N THR A 199 -8.47 -4.06 14.70
CA THR A 199 -9.41 -3.35 13.82
C THR A 199 -9.52 -4.06 12.47
N ALA A 200 -10.73 -4.33 12.00
CA ALA A 200 -10.99 -4.73 10.63
C ALA A 200 -11.57 -3.56 9.84
N VAL A 201 -10.95 -3.24 8.70
CA VAL A 201 -11.36 -2.18 7.79
C VAL A 201 -11.66 -2.80 6.43
N SER A 202 -12.79 -2.44 5.84
CA SER A 202 -13.24 -3.04 4.59
C SER A 202 -13.59 -1.95 3.57
N ASP A 203 -12.97 -2.00 2.40
CA ASP A 203 -13.18 -1.08 1.30
C ASP A 203 -13.92 -1.79 0.15
N GLY A 204 -15.18 -1.44 -0.04
CA GLY A 204 -16.01 -1.95 -1.13
C GLY A 204 -16.32 -0.90 -2.20
N GLY A 205 -15.85 0.35 -2.03
CA GLY A 205 -16.07 1.45 -2.98
C GLY A 205 -17.53 1.88 -3.16
N GLY A 206 -18.43 1.37 -2.31
CA GLY A 206 -19.88 1.52 -2.52
C GLY A 206 -20.44 0.61 -3.64
N VAL A 207 -19.60 -0.16 -4.31
CA VAL A 207 -19.96 -1.05 -5.43
C VAL A 207 -20.29 -2.45 -4.94
N VAL A 208 -19.49 -2.98 -4.00
CA VAL A 208 -19.69 -4.31 -3.42
C VAL A 208 -19.98 -4.23 -1.91
N SER A 209 -20.56 -5.33 -1.38
CA SER A 209 -20.87 -5.43 0.05
C SER A 209 -19.57 -5.39 0.88
N ALA A 210 -19.45 -4.41 1.77
CA ALA A 210 -18.33 -4.23 2.69
C ALA A 210 -18.80 -3.56 3.98
N ALA A 211 -18.04 -3.69 5.07
CA ALA A 211 -18.34 -2.96 6.30
C ALA A 211 -18.11 -1.47 6.09
N ARG A 212 -19.16 -0.66 6.30
CA ARG A 212 -19.10 0.80 6.07
C ARG A 212 -18.34 1.58 7.14
N VAL A 213 -18.07 0.95 8.27
CA VAL A 213 -17.31 1.52 9.38
C VAL A 213 -16.32 0.48 9.89
N PRO A 214 -15.16 0.88 10.45
CA PRO A 214 -14.23 -0.05 11.05
C PRO A 214 -14.89 -0.89 12.15
N ILE A 215 -14.57 -2.18 12.19
CA ILE A 215 -14.98 -3.11 13.24
C ILE A 215 -13.85 -3.19 14.25
N ILE A 216 -14.11 -2.89 15.51
CA ILE A 216 -13.08 -2.81 16.54
C ILE A 216 -13.35 -3.84 17.65
N GLY A 217 -12.29 -4.52 18.06
CA GLY A 217 -12.24 -5.45 19.17
C GLY A 217 -12.28 -6.91 18.75
N ARG A 218 -11.49 -7.71 19.43
CA ARG A 218 -11.16 -9.12 19.15
C ARG A 218 -12.38 -9.97 18.80
N ALA A 219 -13.35 -10.04 19.68
CA ALA A 219 -14.52 -10.89 19.47
C ALA A 219 -15.43 -10.46 18.32
N LYS A 220 -15.49 -9.15 18.01
CA LYS A 220 -16.26 -8.66 16.87
C LYS A 220 -15.54 -8.94 15.54
N VAL A 221 -14.23 -8.74 15.52
CA VAL A 221 -13.40 -8.99 14.33
C VAL A 221 -13.37 -10.48 14.02
N ALA A 222 -13.16 -11.35 14.99
CA ALA A 222 -13.17 -12.80 14.79
C ALA A 222 -14.51 -13.29 14.20
N ARG A 223 -15.65 -12.86 14.75
CA ARG A 223 -16.97 -13.18 14.19
C ARG A 223 -17.18 -12.60 12.79
N PHE A 224 -16.68 -11.40 12.54
CA PHE A 224 -16.75 -10.79 11.21
C PHE A 224 -15.96 -11.61 10.18
N VAL A 225 -14.75 -12.05 10.52
CA VAL A 225 -13.92 -12.90 9.64
C VAL A 225 -14.66 -14.19 9.31
N LEU A 226 -15.12 -14.95 10.32
CA LEU A 226 -15.82 -16.21 10.10
C LEU A 226 -17.13 -16.04 9.31
N GLY A 227 -17.94 -15.04 9.66
CA GLY A 227 -19.16 -14.74 8.92
C GLY A 227 -18.91 -14.29 7.47
N THR A 228 -17.77 -13.65 7.20
CA THR A 228 -17.37 -13.29 5.83
C THR A 228 -16.97 -14.53 5.05
N LEU A 229 -16.21 -15.44 5.65
CA LEU A 229 -15.83 -16.71 5.04
C LEU A 229 -17.07 -17.55 4.74
N GLU A 230 -17.94 -17.76 5.71
CA GLU A 230 -19.19 -18.52 5.53
C GLU A 230 -20.04 -17.95 4.38
N LYS A 231 -20.18 -16.62 4.32
CA LYS A 231 -21.02 -15.97 3.32
C LYS A 231 -20.42 -15.96 1.92
N PHE A 232 -19.10 -15.86 1.81
CA PHE A 232 -18.43 -15.61 0.54
C PHE A 232 -17.48 -16.73 0.09
N ALA A 233 -17.39 -17.88 0.81
CA ALA A 233 -16.54 -19.00 0.41
C ALA A 233 -17.04 -19.74 -0.82
N ALA A 234 -18.35 -19.84 -1.03
CA ALA A 234 -18.93 -20.63 -2.11
C ALA A 234 -18.43 -20.16 -3.49
N GLY A 235 -17.78 -21.05 -4.24
CA GLY A 235 -17.25 -20.77 -5.59
C GLY A 235 -15.99 -19.89 -5.60
N ALA A 236 -15.39 -19.62 -4.45
CA ALA A 236 -14.13 -18.91 -4.35
C ALA A 236 -13.02 -19.80 -3.80
N TYR A 237 -11.80 -19.46 -4.13
CA TYR A 237 -10.60 -20.04 -3.52
C TYR A 237 -9.63 -18.92 -3.14
N SER A 238 -8.79 -19.20 -2.15
CA SER A 238 -7.86 -18.20 -1.62
C SER A 238 -6.44 -18.74 -1.58
N THR A 239 -5.46 -17.88 -1.72
CA THR A 239 -4.06 -18.25 -1.58
C THR A 239 -3.26 -17.11 -0.97
N LEU A 240 -2.09 -17.47 -0.42
CA LEU A 240 -1.10 -16.49 0.02
C LEU A 240 -0.36 -15.92 -1.18
N VAL A 241 -0.21 -14.61 -1.17
CA VAL A 241 0.55 -13.84 -2.16
C VAL A 241 1.37 -12.79 -1.43
N GLU A 242 2.33 -12.20 -2.14
CA GLU A 242 3.01 -11.00 -1.67
C GLU A 242 2.35 -9.75 -2.31
N VAL A 243 1.88 -8.86 -1.46
CA VAL A 243 1.26 -7.59 -1.85
C VAL A 243 1.85 -6.50 -0.98
N ASN A 244 2.31 -5.43 -1.60
CA ASN A 244 2.91 -4.31 -0.88
C ASN A 244 4.12 -4.72 -0.01
N GLY A 245 4.92 -5.69 -0.46
CA GLY A 245 6.08 -6.19 0.27
C GLY A 245 5.75 -7.03 1.51
N SER A 246 4.51 -7.46 1.67
CA SER A 246 4.06 -8.23 2.84
C SER A 246 3.15 -9.38 2.43
N PRO A 247 3.10 -10.48 3.21
CA PRO A 247 2.14 -11.55 2.98
C PRO A 247 0.70 -11.05 3.07
N ALA A 248 -0.10 -11.45 2.09
CA ALA A 248 -1.52 -11.15 2.01
C ALA A 248 -2.31 -12.38 1.51
N VAL A 249 -3.60 -12.40 1.73
CA VAL A 249 -4.49 -13.43 1.17
C VAL A 249 -5.28 -12.81 0.03
N ILE A 250 -5.14 -13.37 -1.16
CA ILE A 250 -6.00 -13.04 -2.29
C ILE A 250 -7.11 -14.10 -2.40
N THR A 251 -8.35 -13.65 -2.50
CA THR A 251 -9.50 -14.49 -2.80
C THR A 251 -9.90 -14.28 -4.25
N ILE A 252 -10.06 -15.37 -4.98
CA ILE A 252 -10.39 -15.40 -6.40
C ILE A 252 -11.77 -16.02 -6.56
N ARG A 253 -12.62 -15.36 -7.33
CA ARG A 253 -13.96 -15.83 -7.70
C ARG A 253 -14.14 -15.67 -9.21
N ASP A 254 -14.64 -16.71 -9.85
CA ASP A 254 -14.87 -16.72 -11.31
C ASP A 254 -13.62 -16.27 -12.11
N GLY A 255 -12.42 -16.70 -11.64
CA GLY A 255 -11.14 -16.37 -12.27
C GLY A 255 -10.66 -14.92 -12.08
N ARG A 256 -11.29 -14.15 -11.19
CA ARG A 256 -10.93 -12.74 -10.92
C ARG A 256 -10.70 -12.49 -9.44
N PRO A 257 -9.83 -11.54 -9.07
CA PRO A 257 -9.70 -11.09 -7.69
C PRO A 257 -11.04 -10.56 -7.16
N ASP A 258 -11.50 -11.09 -6.01
CA ASP A 258 -12.69 -10.62 -5.28
C ASP A 258 -12.29 -9.82 -4.04
N THR A 259 -11.24 -10.27 -3.36
CA THR A 259 -10.78 -9.65 -2.12
C THR A 259 -9.27 -9.81 -1.97
N VAL A 260 -8.61 -8.76 -1.53
CA VAL A 260 -7.25 -8.83 -0.97
C VAL A 260 -7.33 -8.49 0.51
N LEU A 261 -6.84 -9.41 1.35
CA LEU A 261 -6.73 -9.24 2.80
C LEU A 261 -5.26 -9.07 3.17
N SER A 262 -4.91 -7.89 3.64
CA SER A 262 -3.59 -7.57 4.18
C SER A 262 -3.65 -7.44 5.71
N PHE A 263 -2.50 -7.64 6.36
CA PHE A 263 -2.38 -7.73 7.81
C PHE A 263 -1.36 -6.71 8.32
N ASP A 264 -1.65 -6.11 9.47
CA ASP A 264 -0.67 -5.42 10.32
C ASP A 264 -0.41 -6.30 11.53
N ILE A 265 0.77 -6.95 11.56
CA ILE A 265 1.14 -7.96 12.55
C ILE A 265 2.26 -7.41 13.44
N GLY A 266 1.93 -7.19 14.70
CA GLY A 266 2.88 -6.85 15.74
C GLY A 266 3.28 -8.06 16.59
N ALA A 267 4.23 -7.85 17.51
CA ALA A 267 4.70 -8.88 18.43
C ALA A 267 3.59 -9.53 19.27
N ASP A 268 2.51 -8.78 19.57
CA ASP A 268 1.39 -9.25 20.40
C ASP A 268 0.24 -9.87 19.59
N GLY A 269 0.36 -9.97 18.27
CA GLY A 269 -0.67 -10.51 17.39
C GLY A 269 -1.08 -9.55 16.27
N ILE A 270 -2.21 -9.83 15.61
CA ILE A 270 -2.73 -9.04 14.51
C ILE A 270 -3.45 -7.79 15.05
N ASN A 271 -3.00 -6.61 14.63
CA ASN A 271 -3.56 -5.31 15.01
C ASN A 271 -4.60 -4.79 14.03
N THR A 272 -4.38 -5.05 12.74
CA THR A 272 -5.31 -4.58 11.71
C THR A 272 -5.47 -5.61 10.60
N LEU A 273 -6.70 -5.78 10.14
CA LEU A 273 -7.05 -6.52 8.93
C LEU A 273 -7.61 -5.51 7.92
N LEU A 274 -7.06 -5.50 6.71
CA LEU A 274 -7.43 -4.59 5.64
C LEU A 274 -8.01 -5.38 4.47
N PHE A 275 -9.34 -5.28 4.27
CA PHE A 275 -10.07 -5.97 3.20
C PHE A 275 -10.30 -5.02 2.03
N VAL A 276 -9.53 -5.14 0.96
CA VAL A 276 -9.81 -4.43 -0.28
C VAL A 276 -10.70 -5.30 -1.14
N ARG A 277 -11.92 -4.83 -1.35
CA ARG A 277 -12.97 -5.49 -2.15
C ARG A 277 -13.48 -4.63 -3.30
N ASN A 278 -13.11 -3.34 -3.35
CA ASN A 278 -13.48 -2.48 -4.44
C ASN A 278 -12.87 -3.00 -5.75
N PRO A 279 -13.70 -3.40 -6.76
CA PRO A 279 -13.19 -3.97 -8.01
C PRO A 279 -12.22 -3.02 -8.74
N ASP A 280 -12.45 -1.71 -8.65
CA ASP A 280 -11.59 -0.71 -9.30
C ASP A 280 -10.17 -0.67 -8.72
N LYS A 281 -9.97 -1.24 -7.51
CA LYS A 281 -8.68 -1.32 -6.83
C LYS A 281 -8.01 -2.70 -6.91
N LEU A 282 -8.60 -3.64 -7.62
CA LEU A 282 -8.06 -5.01 -7.73
C LEU A 282 -7.37 -5.26 -9.08
N HIS A 283 -7.30 -4.25 -9.95
CA HIS A 283 -6.69 -4.39 -11.28
C HIS A 283 -5.19 -4.66 -11.21
N ALA A 284 -4.46 -3.98 -10.32
CA ALA A 284 -3.01 -4.13 -10.18
C ALA A 284 -2.57 -5.52 -9.67
N VAL A 285 -3.50 -6.28 -9.07
CA VAL A 285 -3.25 -7.66 -8.63
C VAL A 285 -3.93 -8.71 -9.52
N ALA A 286 -4.54 -8.30 -10.64
CA ALA A 286 -5.24 -9.22 -11.54
C ALA A 286 -4.31 -10.24 -12.18
N ALA A 287 -3.06 -9.90 -12.46
CA ALA A 287 -2.06 -10.82 -12.99
C ALA A 287 -1.78 -11.98 -12.03
N LEU A 288 -1.84 -11.76 -10.71
CA LEU A 288 -1.65 -12.82 -9.72
C LEU A 288 -2.70 -13.91 -9.84
N SER A 289 -3.95 -13.57 -10.24
CA SER A 289 -5.00 -14.57 -10.40
C SER A 289 -4.75 -15.56 -11.54
N SER A 290 -3.99 -15.16 -12.55
CA SER A 290 -3.66 -16.00 -13.71
C SER A 290 -2.51 -16.97 -13.44
N SER A 291 -1.67 -16.70 -12.44
CA SER A 291 -0.53 -17.54 -12.06
C SER A 291 -0.87 -18.56 -10.96
N ILE A 292 -2.07 -18.45 -10.36
CA ILE A 292 -2.48 -19.31 -9.24
C ILE A 292 -3.30 -20.50 -9.76
N SER A 293 -2.79 -21.72 -9.51
CA SER A 293 -3.55 -22.94 -9.78
C SER A 293 -4.64 -23.16 -8.71
N PRO A 294 -5.90 -23.44 -9.11
CA PRO A 294 -6.96 -23.78 -8.17
C PRO A 294 -6.67 -25.03 -7.30
N ASP A 295 -5.71 -25.88 -7.73
CA ASP A 295 -5.31 -27.08 -7.01
C ASP A 295 -4.31 -26.79 -5.88
N GLU A 296 -3.58 -25.69 -5.94
CA GLU A 296 -2.65 -25.21 -4.91
C GLU A 296 -3.32 -24.24 -3.92
N ALA A 297 -4.54 -23.86 -4.20
CA ALA A 297 -5.27 -22.86 -3.44
C ALA A 297 -6.01 -23.50 -2.24
N VAL A 298 -6.06 -22.75 -1.16
CA VAL A 298 -6.84 -23.08 0.02
C VAL A 298 -8.32 -22.85 -0.29
N ARG A 299 -9.14 -23.88 -0.11
CA ARG A 299 -10.61 -23.78 -0.15
C ARG A 299 -11.11 -23.62 1.28
N TRP A 300 -11.88 -22.58 1.51
CA TRP A 300 -12.50 -22.31 2.81
C TRP A 300 -13.76 -23.14 3.00
#